data_0a79efb5a23bf6d9222fddbaa1200c23
#
_entry.id   0a79efb5a23bf6d9222fddbaa1200c23
#
_cell.length_a   1.000
_cell.length_b   1.000
_cell.length_c   1.000
_cell.angle_alpha   90.00
_cell.angle_beta   90.00
_cell.angle_gamma   90.00
#
_symmetry.space_group_name_H-M   'P 1'
#
loop_
_entity.id
_entity.type
_entity.pdbx_description
1 polymer ?
#
loop_
_entity_poly.entity_id
_entity_poly.type
_entity_poly.pdbx_seq_one_letter_code
_entity_poly.pdbx_strand_id
1 'polypeptide(L)'
;DVAAWLGEEAVRVARRQPAVGTWSRSSSPRHDAGVSSFVLRFDEALSWYEFSDGLALLLQVYGARILRIKGLLKVAGDALPRVLQCVQHSVYPPTSLPAWPDTPPCDDRRSRLVFIVRDLAQDEVVSILGSFTGQVPHTGA
;
A
#
# COMPACT_ATOMS: atom_id res chain seq x y z
N ASP A 1 10.41 14.09 -2.00
CA ASP A 1 10.43 13.46 -0.69
C ASP A 1 9.64 12.16 -0.68
N VAL A 2 10.26 11.11 -0.20
CA VAL A 2 9.65 9.79 -0.23
C VAL A 2 8.39 9.73 0.62
N ALA A 3 8.40 10.34 1.78
CA ALA A 3 7.22 10.32 2.64
C ALA A 3 6.05 11.03 1.97
N ALA A 4 6.31 12.14 1.31
CA ALA A 4 5.29 12.86 0.57
C ALA A 4 4.79 12.03 -0.60
N TRP A 5 5.70 11.36 -1.29
CA TRP A 5 5.32 10.51 -2.43
C TRP A 5 4.41 9.36 -1.99
N LEU A 6 4.72 8.73 -0.85
CA LEU A 6 3.88 7.65 -0.35
C LEU A 6 2.49 8.15 0.06
N GLY A 7 2.42 9.33 0.65
CA GLY A 7 1.14 9.84 1.14
C GLY A 7 0.27 10.50 0.10
N GLU A 8 0.83 10.84 -1.04
CA GLU A 8 0.11 11.64 -2.01
C GLU A 8 -1.19 11.01 -2.50
N GLU A 9 -1.15 9.75 -2.81
CA GLU A 9 -2.35 9.07 -3.30
C GLU A 9 -3.41 8.93 -2.23
N ALA A 10 -3.02 8.67 -0.99
CA ALA A 10 -3.98 8.57 0.09
C ALA A 10 -4.68 9.91 0.29
N VAL A 11 -3.96 11.01 0.19
CA VAL A 11 -4.55 12.33 0.30
C VAL A 11 -5.52 12.60 -0.84
N ARG A 12 -5.17 12.20 -2.05
CA ARG A 12 -6.07 12.36 -3.18
C ARG A 12 -7.36 11.59 -2.99
N VAL A 13 -7.27 10.37 -2.50
CA VAL A 13 -8.47 9.56 -2.27
C VAL A 13 -9.33 10.23 -1.21
N ALA A 14 -8.74 10.69 -0.13
CA ALA A 14 -9.50 11.34 0.92
C ALA A 14 -10.20 12.60 0.40
N ARG A 15 -9.54 13.35 -0.45
CA ARG A 15 -10.15 14.56 -0.99
C ARG A 15 -11.26 14.28 -1.97
N ARG A 16 -11.25 13.13 -2.62
CA ARG A 16 -12.33 12.80 -3.55
C ARG A 16 -13.56 12.31 -2.85
N GLN A 17 -13.45 11.83 -1.64
CA GLN A 17 -14.60 11.31 -0.93
C GLN A 17 -15.50 12.45 -0.50
N PRO A 18 -16.78 12.34 -0.67
CA PRO A 18 -17.68 13.39 -0.29
C PRO A 18 -17.71 13.55 1.21
N ALA A 19 -18.03 14.73 1.61
CA ALA A 19 -18.16 15.00 3.01
C ALA A 19 -19.27 14.20 3.56
N VAL A 20 -19.06 13.73 4.71
CA VAL A 20 -20.01 12.94 5.24
C VAL A 20 -21.30 13.51 5.41
N GLY A 21 -22.17 13.00 5.26
CA GLY A 21 -23.42 13.45 5.56
C GLY A 21 -23.99 14.28 4.63
N THR A 22 -23.53 15.01 3.99
CA THR A 22 -24.18 15.85 3.28
C THR A 22 -24.87 15.28 2.31
N TRP A 23 -24.76 14.90 1.65
CA TRP A 23 -25.56 14.52 0.71
C TRP A 23 -25.63 13.41 0.38
N SER A 24 -25.18 13.05 0.73
CA SER A 24 -25.32 11.96 0.63
C SER A 24 -26.10 11.43 -0.27
N ARG A 25 -26.94 11.26 -0.23
CA ARG A 25 -27.76 10.68 -0.92
C ARG A 25 -27.73 10.88 -2.17
N SER A 26 -27.86 11.49 -2.39
CA SER A 26 -28.25 11.78 -3.54
C SER A 26 -27.33 11.41 -4.43
N SER A 27 -26.56 11.74 -4.57
CA SER A 27 -25.91 11.56 -5.55
C SER A 27 -24.99 10.64 -5.55
N SER A 28 -24.62 10.18 -4.91
CA SER A 28 -23.80 9.29 -4.90
C SER A 28 -23.15 8.98 -6.04
N PRO A 29 -22.25 9.36 -6.43
CA PRO A 29 -21.65 9.11 -7.54
C PRO A 29 -20.94 7.99 -7.45
N ARG A 30 -21.03 7.35 -8.16
CA ARG A 30 -20.59 6.27 -8.16
C ARG A 30 -19.24 6.07 -8.47
N HIS A 31 -18.46 6.77 -9.17
CA HIS A 31 -17.17 6.43 -9.49
C HIS A 31 -16.34 6.28 -8.33
N ASP A 32 -16.45 7.04 -7.27
CA ASP A 32 -15.62 6.95 -6.10
C ASP A 32 -16.23 6.13 -5.01
N ALA A 33 -17.35 5.52 -5.28
CA ALA A 33 -18.01 4.70 -4.27
C ALA A 33 -17.14 3.50 -3.96
N GLY A 34 -16.91 3.25 -2.70
CA GLY A 34 -16.14 2.10 -2.28
C GLY A 34 -14.63 2.25 -2.38
N VAL A 35 -14.14 3.38 -2.88
CA VAL A 35 -12.70 3.60 -2.97
C VAL A 35 -12.18 4.06 -1.62
N SER A 36 -11.13 3.41 -1.16
CA SER A 36 -10.51 3.75 0.12
C SER A 36 -9.00 3.56 0.02
N SER A 37 -8.30 4.05 1.01
CA SER A 37 -6.87 3.85 1.07
C SER A 37 -6.45 3.47 2.48
N PHE A 38 -5.36 2.74 2.60
CA PHE A 38 -4.80 2.40 3.89
C PHE A 38 -3.30 2.18 3.75
N VAL A 39 -2.60 2.23 4.87
CA VAL A 39 -1.15 2.04 4.92
C VAL A 39 -0.87 0.82 5.78
N LEU A 40 -0.01 -0.06 5.29
CA LEU A 40 0.48 -1.20 6.04
C LEU A 40 1.96 -1.00 6.34
N ARG A 41 2.38 -1.29 7.55
CA ARG A 41 3.78 -1.19 7.97
C ARG A 41 4.25 -2.54 8.46
N PHE A 42 5.38 -3.01 7.95
CA PHE A 42 6.02 -4.22 8.45
C PHE A 42 7.23 -3.80 9.28
N ASP A 43 7.34 -4.31 10.49
CA ASP A 43 8.40 -3.90 11.40
C ASP A 43 9.74 -4.58 11.11
N GLU A 44 9.71 -5.82 10.60
CA GLU A 44 10.92 -6.57 10.33
C GLU A 44 11.18 -6.66 8.84
N ALA A 45 12.42 -6.93 8.49
CA ALA A 45 12.80 -7.10 7.09
C ALA A 45 11.97 -8.22 6.45
N LEU A 46 11.63 -8.04 5.18
CA LEU A 46 10.82 -8.99 4.43
C LEU A 46 11.70 -9.84 3.54
N SER A 47 11.39 -11.13 3.44
CA SER A 47 11.99 -11.95 2.40
C SER A 47 11.36 -11.54 1.08
N TRP A 48 12.16 -11.21 0.09
CA TRP A 48 11.63 -10.79 -1.20
C TRP A 48 10.78 -11.87 -1.84
N TYR A 49 11.19 -13.14 -1.70
CA TYR A 49 10.44 -14.23 -2.30
C TYR A 49 9.07 -14.41 -1.64
N GLU A 50 9.03 -14.37 -0.32
CA GLU A 50 7.77 -14.50 0.41
C GLU A 50 6.84 -13.34 0.09
N PHE A 51 7.38 -12.13 0.11
CA PHE A 51 6.57 -10.95 -0.18
C PHE A 51 6.07 -10.97 -1.62
N SER A 52 6.93 -11.33 -2.57
CA SER A 52 6.54 -11.37 -3.98
C SER A 52 5.47 -12.41 -4.24
N ASP A 53 5.57 -13.58 -3.59
CA ASP A 53 4.55 -14.61 -3.75
C ASP A 53 3.22 -14.15 -3.16
N GLY A 54 3.25 -13.50 -2.01
CA GLY A 54 2.05 -12.95 -1.40
C GLY A 54 1.42 -11.87 -2.25
N LEU A 55 2.24 -10.99 -2.80
CA LEU A 55 1.75 -9.93 -3.68
C LEU A 55 1.14 -10.52 -4.95
N ALA A 56 1.79 -11.52 -5.53
CA ALA A 56 1.27 -12.17 -6.72
C ALA A 56 -0.10 -12.79 -6.47
N LEU A 57 -0.26 -13.49 -5.36
CA LEU A 57 -1.56 -14.07 -5.03
C LEU A 57 -2.60 -12.97 -4.78
N LEU A 58 -2.22 -11.93 -4.07
CA LEU A 58 -3.13 -10.82 -3.78
C LEU A 58 -3.64 -10.19 -5.07
N LEU A 59 -2.75 -9.96 -6.03
CA LEU A 59 -3.13 -9.37 -7.31
C LEU A 59 -3.93 -10.34 -8.17
N GLN A 60 -3.68 -11.63 -8.05
CA GLN A 60 -4.45 -12.61 -8.78
C GLN A 60 -5.89 -12.68 -8.28
N VAL A 61 -6.07 -12.61 -6.97
CA VAL A 61 -7.41 -12.73 -6.39
C VAL A 61 -8.17 -11.40 -6.42
N TYR A 62 -7.50 -10.31 -6.12
CA TYR A 62 -8.14 -9.01 -5.94
C TYR A 62 -7.63 -7.92 -6.88
N GLY A 63 -6.89 -8.27 -7.92
CA GLY A 63 -6.24 -7.27 -8.75
C GLY A 63 -7.18 -6.24 -9.35
N ALA A 64 -8.42 -6.63 -9.67
CA ALA A 64 -9.39 -5.68 -10.22
C ALA A 64 -9.82 -4.65 -9.18
N ARG A 65 -9.67 -4.96 -7.91
CA ARG A 65 -10.06 -4.05 -6.83
C ARG A 65 -8.89 -3.31 -6.23
N ILE A 66 -7.66 -3.64 -6.60
CA ILE A 66 -6.48 -2.94 -6.12
C ILE A 66 -6.08 -1.96 -7.19
N LEU A 67 -6.40 -0.70 -6.97
CA LEU A 67 -6.19 0.34 -7.97
C LEU A 67 -4.74 0.77 -8.02
N ARG A 68 -4.08 0.81 -6.87
CA ARG A 68 -2.69 1.25 -6.83
C ARG A 68 -2.01 0.77 -5.56
N ILE A 69 -0.73 0.44 -5.65
CA ILE A 69 0.13 0.18 -4.50
C ILE A 69 1.40 0.97 -4.69
N LYS A 70 1.81 1.67 -3.65
CA LYS A 70 3.13 2.29 -3.60
C LYS A 70 3.79 1.81 -2.32
N GLY A 71 5.04 1.49 -2.39
CA GLY A 71 5.73 1.00 -1.20
C GLY A 71 7.19 1.32 -1.13
N LEU A 72 7.67 1.36 0.10
CA LEU A 72 9.08 1.44 0.40
C LEU A 72 9.35 0.22 1.29
N LEU A 73 10.22 -0.66 0.82
CA LEU A 73 10.40 -1.96 1.46
C LEU A 73 11.79 -2.14 2.02
N LYS A 74 11.84 -2.71 3.23
CA LYS A 74 13.08 -3.19 3.81
C LYS A 74 13.15 -4.68 3.50
N VAL A 75 14.07 -5.04 2.62
CA VAL A 75 14.19 -6.42 2.14
C VAL A 75 15.37 -7.08 2.84
N ALA A 76 15.18 -8.31 3.32
CA ALA A 76 16.23 -9.03 4.01
C ALA A 76 17.45 -9.19 3.09
N GLY A 77 18.62 -8.89 3.61
CA GLY A 77 19.85 -8.96 2.84
C GLY A 77 20.17 -7.72 2.01
N ASP A 78 19.31 -6.74 2.00
CA ASP A 78 19.52 -5.53 1.23
C ASP A 78 19.63 -4.34 2.19
N ALA A 79 20.69 -3.59 2.10
CA ALA A 79 20.88 -2.43 2.96
C ALA A 79 20.09 -1.21 2.51
N LEU A 80 19.66 -1.19 1.26
CA LEU A 80 18.96 -0.04 0.69
C LEU A 80 17.46 -0.31 0.59
N PRO A 81 16.65 0.73 0.67
CA PRO A 81 15.22 0.53 0.52
C PRO A 81 14.86 0.25 -0.92
N ARG A 82 13.84 -0.58 -1.10
CA ARG A 82 13.35 -0.95 -2.42
C ARG A 82 11.99 -0.29 -2.63
N VAL A 83 11.83 0.37 -3.77
CA VAL A 83 10.58 1.05 -4.11
C VAL A 83 9.72 0.13 -4.94
N LEU A 84 8.47 -0.02 -4.52
CA LEU A 84 7.49 -0.83 -5.24
C LEU A 84 6.37 0.06 -5.76
N GLN A 85 5.95 -0.17 -7.00
CA GLN A 85 4.79 0.48 -7.56
C GLN A 85 3.98 -0.51 -8.35
N CYS A 86 2.67 -0.53 -8.12
CA CYS A 86 1.73 -1.32 -8.90
C CYS A 86 0.56 -0.44 -9.26
N VAL A 87 0.11 -0.55 -10.52
CA VAL A 87 -1.10 0.12 -10.96
C VAL A 87 -1.99 -0.96 -11.54
N GLN A 88 -3.06 -1.26 -10.83
CA GLN A 88 -3.95 -2.37 -11.16
C GLN A 88 -3.17 -3.67 -11.31
N HIS A 89 -3.17 -4.30 -12.49
CA HIS A 89 -2.51 -5.57 -12.66
C HIS A 89 -1.02 -5.43 -13.01
N SER A 90 -0.53 -4.21 -13.19
CA SER A 90 0.84 -4.01 -13.62
C SER A 90 1.76 -3.75 -12.46
N VAL A 91 2.75 -4.61 -12.28
CA VAL A 91 3.78 -4.43 -11.27
C VAL A 91 5.00 -3.90 -11.99
N TYR A 92 5.44 -2.70 -11.64
CA TYR A 92 6.63 -2.12 -12.27
C TYR A 92 7.87 -2.75 -11.64
N PRO A 93 8.96 -2.88 -12.37
CA PRO A 93 10.18 -3.43 -11.79
C PRO A 93 10.60 -2.63 -10.57
N PRO A 94 10.87 -3.27 -9.44
CA PRO A 94 11.29 -2.56 -8.26
C PRO A 94 12.64 -1.88 -8.46
N THR A 95 12.83 -0.72 -7.84
CA THR A 95 14.09 0.00 -7.92
C THR A 95 14.58 0.29 -6.52
N SER A 96 15.87 0.50 -6.36
CA SER A 96 16.45 0.85 -5.06
C SER A 96 16.68 2.33 -4.97
N LEU A 97 16.50 2.89 -3.78
CA LEU A 97 16.91 4.25 -3.51
C LEU A 97 18.37 4.24 -3.05
N PRO A 98 19.08 5.34 -3.20
CA PRO A 98 20.49 5.40 -2.79
C PRO A 98 20.69 5.39 -1.28
N ALA A 99 19.66 5.66 -0.51
CA ALA A 99 19.74 5.65 0.95
C ALA A 99 18.33 5.61 1.53
N TRP A 100 18.24 5.20 2.80
CA TRP A 100 16.99 5.32 3.52
C TRP A 100 16.67 6.79 3.78
N PRO A 101 15.39 7.17 3.75
CA PRO A 101 15.00 8.52 4.11
C PRO A 101 15.42 8.85 5.54
N ASP A 102 15.76 10.12 5.78
CA ASP A 102 16.13 10.56 7.11
C ASP A 102 15.07 11.45 7.74
N THR A 103 13.90 11.50 7.16
CA THR A 103 12.78 12.29 7.70
C THR A 103 11.62 11.38 8.08
N PRO A 104 10.90 11.70 9.16
CA PRO A 104 9.74 10.90 9.55
C PRO A 104 8.67 10.90 8.47
N PRO A 105 7.89 9.84 8.38
CA PRO A 105 7.93 8.63 9.19
C PRO A 105 8.86 7.55 8.66
N CYS A 106 9.48 7.75 7.52
CA CYS A 106 10.23 6.71 6.85
C CYS A 106 11.67 6.57 7.34
N ASP A 107 12.07 7.38 8.34
CA ASP A 107 13.39 7.31 8.91
C ASP A 107 13.59 6.12 9.85
N ASP A 108 12.55 5.33 10.11
CA ASP A 108 12.64 4.18 10.98
C ASP A 108 13.09 2.90 10.24
N ARG A 109 13.32 3.00 8.94
CA ARG A 109 13.78 1.89 8.11
C ARG A 109 12.84 0.68 8.15
N ARG A 110 11.55 0.95 8.15
CA ARG A 110 10.53 -0.09 8.09
C ARG A 110 9.80 -0.04 6.76
N SER A 111 9.24 -1.17 6.37
CA SER A 111 8.47 -1.24 5.15
C SER A 111 7.13 -0.55 5.34
N ARG A 112 6.73 0.25 4.36
CA ARG A 112 5.40 0.86 4.32
C ARG A 112 4.82 0.71 2.93
N LEU A 113 3.58 0.25 2.88
CA LEU A 113 2.84 0.11 1.63
C LEU A 113 1.57 0.92 1.74
N VAL A 114 1.30 1.73 0.73
CA VAL A 114 0.04 2.47 0.62
C VAL A 114 -0.79 1.77 -0.44
N PHE A 115 -2.00 1.38 -0.07
CA PHE A 115 -2.94 0.73 -0.97
C PHE A 115 -4.09 1.66 -1.26
N ILE A 116 -4.51 1.71 -2.53
CA ILE A 116 -5.75 2.33 -2.94
C ILE A 116 -6.59 1.23 -3.53
N VAL A 117 -7.75 0.99 -2.95
CA VAL A 117 -8.58 -0.17 -3.30
C VAL A 117 -10.04 0.24 -3.49
N ARG A 118 -10.81 -0.63 -4.14
CA ARG A 118 -12.25 -0.45 -4.29
C ARG A 118 -12.94 -1.68 -3.76
N ASP A 119 -13.85 -1.49 -2.81
CA ASP A 119 -14.67 -2.56 -2.22
C ASP A 119 -13.81 -3.74 -1.76
N LEU A 120 -12.70 -3.46 -1.12
CA LEU A 120 -11.80 -4.48 -0.61
C LEU A 120 -11.42 -4.11 0.81
N ALA A 121 -11.71 -4.99 1.75
CA ALA A 121 -11.41 -4.74 3.13
C ALA A 121 -9.92 -4.90 3.41
N GLN A 122 -9.39 -4.01 4.23
CA GLN A 122 -8.01 -4.05 4.62
C GLN A 122 -7.63 -5.42 5.22
N ASP A 123 -8.53 -6.04 5.96
CA ASP A 123 -8.27 -7.33 6.59
C ASP A 123 -7.94 -8.43 5.59
N GLU A 124 -8.52 -8.38 4.40
CA GLU A 124 -8.23 -9.36 3.37
C GLU A 124 -6.78 -9.23 2.89
N VAL A 125 -6.31 -8.01 2.72
CA VAL A 125 -4.94 -7.73 2.30
C VAL A 125 -3.97 -8.14 3.40
N VAL A 126 -4.28 -7.78 4.64
CA VAL A 126 -3.45 -8.12 5.79
C VAL A 126 -3.33 -9.64 5.93
N SER A 127 -4.44 -10.35 5.74
CA SER A 127 -4.45 -11.80 5.88
C SER A 127 -3.54 -12.48 4.85
N ILE A 128 -3.63 -12.06 3.60
CA ILE A 128 -2.80 -12.69 2.56
C ILE A 128 -1.33 -12.35 2.76
N LEU A 129 -1.00 -11.07 2.91
CA LEU A 129 0.40 -10.69 3.06
C LEU A 129 0.99 -11.25 4.35
N GLY A 130 0.21 -11.29 5.42
CA GLY A 130 0.67 -11.85 6.69
C GLY A 130 0.95 -13.33 6.58
N SER A 131 0.11 -14.07 5.86
CA SER A 131 0.31 -15.51 5.70
C SER A 131 1.60 -15.83 4.94
N PHE A 132 1.94 -15.02 3.95
CA PHE A 132 3.14 -15.28 3.16
C PHE A 132 4.41 -14.79 3.82
N THR A 133 4.34 -13.65 4.50
CA THR A 133 5.56 -13.04 5.08
C THR A 133 5.85 -13.50 6.49
N GLY A 134 4.87 -14.11 7.16
CA GLY A 134 5.03 -14.49 8.55
C GLY A 134 4.95 -13.33 9.51
N GLN A 135 4.61 -12.15 9.04
CA GLN A 135 4.45 -10.95 9.87
C GLN A 135 3.07 -10.39 9.69
N VAL A 136 2.42 -10.02 10.77
CA VAL A 136 1.14 -9.33 10.68
C VAL A 136 1.45 -7.84 10.55
N PRO A 137 1.16 -7.21 9.42
CA PRO A 137 1.48 -5.79 9.27
C PRO A 137 0.60 -4.94 10.16
N HIS A 138 1.17 -3.82 10.61
CA HIS A 138 0.41 -2.83 11.37
C HIS A 138 -0.33 -1.95 10.38
N THR A 139 -1.53 -1.52 10.75
CA THR A 139 -2.31 -0.64 9.91
C THR A 139 -2.15 0.79 10.40
N GLY A 140 -2.03 1.68 9.45
CA GLY A 140 -1.79 3.07 9.78
C GLY A 140 -0.34 3.45 9.53
N ALA A 141 -0.06 4.68 9.65
CA ALA A 141 1.27 5.18 9.41
C ALA A 141 2.23 4.74 10.48
#